data_df902665a433c12226f1d68ddf7c5994
#
_entry.id   df902665a433c12226f1d68ddf7c5994
#
_cell.length_a   1.000
_cell.length_b   1.000
_cell.length_c   1.000
_cell.angle_alpha   90.00
_cell.angle_beta   90.00
_cell.angle_gamma   90.00
#
_symmetry.space_group_name_H-M   'P 1'
#
loop_
_entity.id
_entity.type
_entity.pdbx_description
1 polymer ?
#
loop_
_entity_poly.entity_id
_entity_poly.type
_entity_poly.pdbx_seq_one_letter_code
_entity_poly.pdbx_strand_id
1 'polypeptide(L)'
;MKNILFILFLICSCSTIKIGGNNDLSQEYDTGYGTESKSNLTTSVQTVDGEKLTLGASSNSNDALRGQAAGLNVIRPDTGMPDDFSTFVIRNFTEPPLIIVDGMESTIEEVDPNDIESISILKDASAAIYGSRAGNGVVVVKTKRGK
;
A
#
# COMPACT_ATOMS: atom_id res chain seq x y z
N MET A 1 -35.38 -44.78 -13.04
CA MET A 1 -35.75 -43.69 -12.16
C MET A 1 -34.69 -43.38 -11.10
N LYS A 2 -33.81 -44.34 -10.77
CA LYS A 2 -32.75 -44.15 -9.72
C LYS A 2 -31.58 -43.26 -10.15
N ASN A 3 -31.29 -43.18 -11.43
CA ASN A 3 -30.16 -42.42 -11.97
C ASN A 3 -30.45 -40.93 -12.21
N ILE A 4 -31.73 -40.56 -12.33
CA ILE A 4 -32.14 -39.16 -12.54
C ILE A 4 -31.99 -38.33 -11.24
N LEU A 5 -32.18 -38.99 -10.08
CA LEU A 5 -32.05 -38.35 -8.79
C LEU A 5 -30.55 -37.99 -8.47
N PHE A 6 -29.62 -38.76 -9.03
CA PHE A 6 -28.16 -38.54 -8.82
C PHE A 6 -27.63 -37.38 -9.68
N ILE A 7 -28.23 -37.17 -10.86
CA ILE A 7 -27.88 -36.07 -11.78
C ILE A 7 -28.37 -34.73 -11.23
N LEU A 8 -29.51 -34.72 -10.53
CA LEU A 8 -30.09 -33.50 -9.94
C LEU A 8 -29.24 -32.97 -8.76
N PHE A 9 -28.45 -33.82 -8.09
CA PHE A 9 -27.62 -33.42 -6.97
C PHE A 9 -26.29 -32.81 -7.39
N LEU A 10 -25.87 -32.99 -8.66
CA LEU A 10 -24.61 -32.49 -9.21
C LEU A 10 -24.68 -31.02 -9.69
N ILE A 11 -25.87 -30.44 -9.81
CA ILE A 11 -26.07 -29.10 -10.37
C ILE A 11 -26.14 -28.01 -9.28
N CYS A 12 -26.22 -28.38 -8.01
CA CYS A 12 -26.43 -27.44 -6.91
C CYS A 12 -25.14 -27.07 -6.11
N SER A 13 -23.95 -27.17 -6.73
CA SER A 13 -22.71 -26.75 -6.10
C SER A 13 -22.07 -25.54 -6.80
N CYS A 14 -22.88 -24.54 -7.09
CA CYS A 14 -22.36 -23.20 -7.39
C CYS A 14 -22.44 -22.36 -6.12
N SER A 15 -21.58 -22.67 -5.15
CA SER A 15 -21.33 -21.76 -4.04
C SER A 15 -20.59 -20.57 -4.60
N THR A 16 -21.27 -19.45 -4.70
CA THR A 16 -20.67 -18.15 -4.99
C THR A 16 -19.65 -17.86 -3.92
N ILE A 17 -18.37 -18.08 -4.23
CA ILE A 17 -17.28 -17.57 -3.38
C ILE A 17 -17.40 -16.06 -3.46
N LYS A 18 -17.93 -15.44 -2.41
CA LYS A 18 -17.76 -14.02 -2.17
C LYS A 18 -16.29 -13.82 -1.86
N ILE A 19 -15.51 -13.52 -2.90
CA ILE A 19 -14.18 -12.93 -2.69
C ILE A 19 -14.47 -11.60 -2.01
N GLY A 20 -14.16 -11.54 -0.70
CA GLY A 20 -14.27 -10.33 0.09
C GLY A 20 -13.22 -9.33 -0.33
N GLY A 21 -13.35 -8.80 -1.53
CA GLY A 21 -12.79 -7.52 -1.89
C GLY A 21 -13.73 -6.49 -1.28
N ASN A 22 -13.31 -5.81 -0.23
CA ASN A 22 -13.97 -4.60 0.22
C ASN A 22 -13.85 -3.57 -0.91
N ASN A 23 -14.76 -3.63 -1.87
CA ASN A 23 -14.96 -2.58 -2.85
C ASN A 23 -15.71 -1.44 -2.17
N ASP A 24 -15.09 -0.88 -1.14
CA ASP A 24 -15.58 0.33 -0.53
C ASP A 24 -15.18 1.48 -1.45
N LEU A 25 -16.13 1.88 -2.30
CA LEU A 25 -15.99 3.01 -3.21
C LEU A 25 -15.90 4.34 -2.47
N SER A 26 -16.12 4.32 -1.15
CA SER A 26 -16.04 5.47 -0.24
C SER A 26 -14.65 5.64 0.38
N GLN A 27 -13.65 4.79 0.04
CA GLN A 27 -12.29 5.01 0.51
C GLN A 27 -11.74 6.33 -0.03
N GLU A 28 -11.37 7.21 0.89
CA GLU A 28 -10.63 8.42 0.60
C GLU A 28 -9.14 8.11 0.59
N TYR A 29 -8.44 8.66 -0.38
CA TYR A 29 -7.00 8.54 -0.55
C TYR A 29 -6.36 9.88 -0.32
N ASP A 30 -5.39 9.93 0.59
CA ASP A 30 -4.56 11.11 0.78
C ASP A 30 -3.51 11.16 -0.33
N THR A 31 -3.54 12.23 -1.09
CA THR A 31 -2.58 12.50 -2.18
C THR A 31 -1.44 13.41 -1.70
N GLY A 32 -1.43 13.81 -0.42
CA GLY A 32 -0.48 14.77 0.14
C GLY A 32 -0.83 16.24 -0.14
N TYR A 33 -1.71 16.52 -1.11
CA TYR A 33 -2.29 17.83 -1.40
C TYR A 33 -3.79 17.91 -1.11
N GLY A 34 -4.39 16.79 -0.74
CA GLY A 34 -5.81 16.68 -0.43
C GLY A 34 -6.27 15.23 -0.48
N THR A 35 -7.51 15.00 -0.06
CA THR A 35 -8.15 13.69 -0.10
C THR A 35 -9.02 13.56 -1.35
N GLU A 36 -8.87 12.45 -2.05
CA GLU A 36 -9.65 12.11 -3.23
C GLU A 36 -10.40 10.80 -3.03
N SER A 37 -11.64 10.74 -3.49
CA SER A 37 -12.42 9.51 -3.47
C SER A 37 -11.92 8.53 -4.52
N LYS A 38 -11.87 7.25 -4.18
CA LYS A 38 -11.51 6.16 -5.09
C LYS A 38 -12.31 6.16 -6.40
N SER A 39 -13.56 6.59 -6.35
CA SER A 39 -14.42 6.68 -7.53
C SER A 39 -13.94 7.69 -8.57
N ASN A 40 -13.19 8.71 -8.14
CA ASN A 40 -12.68 9.78 -8.99
C ASN A 40 -11.27 9.51 -9.49
N LEU A 41 -10.58 8.53 -8.89
CA LEU A 41 -9.22 8.18 -9.26
C LEU A 41 -9.23 7.20 -10.43
N THR A 42 -8.74 7.65 -11.58
CA THR A 42 -8.45 6.81 -12.75
C THR A 42 -7.05 6.20 -12.70
N THR A 43 -6.29 6.52 -11.66
CA THR A 43 -4.88 6.18 -11.48
C THR A 43 -4.70 5.12 -10.40
N SER A 44 -3.54 4.44 -10.40
CA SER A 44 -3.23 3.38 -9.43
C SER A 44 -2.73 3.98 -8.13
N VAL A 45 -3.62 4.16 -7.17
CA VAL A 45 -3.30 4.53 -5.79
C VAL A 45 -3.63 3.35 -4.88
N GLN A 46 -2.76 3.08 -3.93
CA GLN A 46 -2.96 2.04 -2.91
C GLN A 46 -2.70 2.62 -1.54
N THR A 47 -3.66 2.44 -0.64
CA THR A 47 -3.53 2.86 0.77
C THR A 47 -3.36 1.64 1.67
N VAL A 48 -2.51 1.79 2.66
CA VAL A 48 -2.28 0.83 3.74
C VAL A 48 -2.60 1.55 5.05
N ASP A 49 -3.51 0.99 5.82
CA ASP A 49 -3.89 1.52 7.14
C ASP A 49 -2.77 1.27 8.15
N GLY A 50 -2.49 2.23 9.02
CA GLY A 50 -1.45 2.13 10.04
C GLY A 50 -1.65 0.97 11.02
N GLU A 51 -2.91 0.59 11.30
CA GLU A 51 -3.21 -0.57 12.15
C GLU A 51 -2.62 -1.88 11.59
N LYS A 52 -2.58 -2.04 10.27
CA LYS A 52 -1.98 -3.22 9.64
C LYS A 52 -0.46 -3.25 9.78
N LEU A 53 0.17 -2.10 9.88
CA LEU A 53 1.63 -1.98 10.05
C LEU A 53 2.07 -2.40 11.44
N THR A 54 1.30 -2.07 12.47
CA THR A 54 1.61 -2.40 13.87
C THR A 54 1.45 -3.89 14.17
N LEU A 55 0.63 -4.62 13.41
CA LEU A 55 0.46 -6.07 13.57
C LEU A 55 1.72 -6.88 13.23
N GLY A 56 2.67 -6.30 12.52
CA GLY A 56 3.92 -6.95 12.09
C GLY A 56 5.03 -7.03 13.13
N ALA A 57 4.85 -6.47 14.34
CA ALA A 57 5.85 -6.45 15.44
C ALA A 57 7.26 -5.99 14.97
N SER A 58 7.34 -5.12 14.00
CA SER A 58 8.59 -4.58 13.48
C SER A 58 8.91 -3.25 14.14
N SER A 59 10.15 -3.09 14.59
CA SER A 59 10.65 -1.83 15.17
C SER A 59 10.96 -0.76 14.10
N ASN A 60 11.05 -1.16 12.82
CA ASN A 60 11.37 -0.29 11.71
C ASN A 60 10.18 -0.12 10.77
N SER A 61 9.85 1.11 10.41
CA SER A 61 8.77 1.45 9.48
C SER A 61 8.95 0.79 8.10
N ASN A 62 10.19 0.65 7.66
CA ASN A 62 10.54 -0.03 6.41
C ASN A 62 10.09 -1.50 6.41
N ASP A 63 10.38 -2.21 7.49
CA ASP A 63 10.03 -3.63 7.61
C ASP A 63 8.53 -3.85 7.81
N ALA A 64 7.88 -2.93 8.52
CA ALA A 64 6.44 -2.96 8.73
C ALA A 64 5.66 -2.88 7.41
N LEU A 65 6.19 -2.18 6.40
CA LEU A 65 5.59 -2.04 5.07
C LEU A 65 5.78 -3.27 4.17
N ARG A 66 6.67 -4.17 4.54
CA ARG A 66 7.00 -5.32 3.71
C ARG A 66 5.78 -6.22 3.51
N GLY A 67 5.39 -6.41 2.25
CA GLY A 67 4.27 -7.26 1.86
C GLY A 67 2.88 -6.65 2.12
N GLN A 68 2.79 -5.43 2.68
CA GLN A 68 1.51 -4.78 2.95
C GLN A 68 0.93 -4.09 1.71
N ALA A 69 1.77 -3.71 0.76
CA ALA A 69 1.34 -3.02 -0.43
C ALA A 69 1.80 -3.74 -1.70
N ALA A 70 0.86 -3.95 -2.63
CA ALA A 70 1.17 -4.59 -3.90
C ALA A 70 2.11 -3.71 -4.74
N GLY A 71 3.25 -4.30 -5.16
CA GLY A 71 4.26 -3.61 -5.96
C GLY A 71 5.19 -2.70 -5.18
N LEU A 72 5.15 -2.70 -3.85
CA LEU A 72 6.18 -2.11 -3.00
C LEU A 72 7.13 -3.22 -2.55
N ASN A 73 8.38 -3.11 -2.93
CA ASN A 73 9.44 -4.02 -2.52
C ASN A 73 10.36 -3.32 -1.52
N VAL A 74 10.62 -3.98 -0.42
CA VAL A 74 11.61 -3.54 0.57
C VAL A 74 12.90 -4.31 0.31
N ILE A 75 13.95 -3.60 -0.10
CA ILE A 75 15.28 -4.17 -0.35
C ILE A 75 16.12 -3.91 0.89
N ARG A 76 16.62 -4.97 1.50
CA ARG A 76 17.64 -4.89 2.54
C ARG A 76 19.00 -5.12 1.92
N PRO A 77 19.94 -4.20 2.05
CA PRO A 77 21.33 -4.52 1.76
C PRO A 77 21.80 -5.59 2.75
N ASP A 78 22.35 -6.66 2.27
CA ASP A 78 22.85 -7.78 3.10
C ASP A 78 24.36 -7.63 3.35
N THR A 79 24.79 -6.44 3.75
CA THR A 79 26.21 -6.16 4.02
C THR A 79 26.60 -6.43 5.47
N GLY A 80 25.60 -6.63 6.36
CA GLY A 80 25.82 -6.90 7.78
C GLY A 80 26.36 -5.71 8.57
N MET A 81 26.28 -4.50 7.99
CA MET A 81 26.64 -3.28 8.70
C MET A 81 25.47 -2.73 9.54
N PRO A 82 25.74 -2.12 10.70
CA PRO A 82 24.69 -1.57 11.56
C PRO A 82 23.84 -0.46 10.91
N ASP A 83 24.37 0.20 9.87
CA ASP A 83 23.74 1.31 9.14
C ASP A 83 23.08 0.86 7.83
N ASP A 84 22.83 -0.44 7.66
CA ASP A 84 22.11 -0.97 6.50
C ASP A 84 20.63 -0.62 6.57
N PHE A 85 20.27 0.56 6.05
CA PHE A 85 18.88 0.98 5.94
C PHE A 85 18.19 0.25 4.78
N SER A 86 17.02 -0.28 5.07
CA SER A 86 16.17 -0.86 4.05
C SER A 86 15.69 0.23 3.08
N THR A 87 15.76 -0.04 1.79
CA THR A 87 15.31 0.89 0.75
C THR A 87 14.02 0.38 0.12
N PHE A 88 13.12 1.28 -0.23
CA PHE A 88 11.92 0.93 -1.00
C PHE A 88 12.19 1.05 -2.49
N VAL A 89 11.54 0.17 -3.25
CA VAL A 89 11.36 0.34 -4.68
C VAL A 89 9.93 0.01 -5.03
N ILE A 90 9.35 0.80 -5.91
CA ILE A 90 8.00 0.56 -6.42
C ILE A 90 8.13 -0.22 -7.73
N ARG A 91 7.45 -1.36 -7.82
CA ARG A 91 7.50 -2.27 -8.97
C ARG A 91 8.95 -2.73 -9.25
N ASN A 92 9.45 -2.41 -10.43
CA ASN A 92 10.79 -2.82 -10.88
C ASN A 92 11.71 -1.61 -11.13
N PHE A 93 11.43 -0.47 -10.49
CA PHE A 93 12.34 0.67 -10.53
C PHE A 93 13.60 0.36 -9.73
N THR A 94 14.72 0.94 -10.16
CA THR A 94 16.04 0.78 -9.52
C THR A 94 16.28 1.86 -8.44
N GLU A 95 15.60 3.00 -8.59
CA GLU A 95 15.76 4.13 -7.70
C GLU A 95 14.63 4.18 -6.67
N PRO A 96 14.87 4.70 -5.48
CA PRO A 96 13.84 4.84 -4.45
C PRO A 96 12.74 5.82 -4.88
N PRO A 97 11.50 5.62 -4.42
CA PRO A 97 10.41 6.58 -4.62
C PRO A 97 10.63 7.84 -3.79
N LEU A 98 9.94 8.91 -4.16
CA LEU A 98 9.86 10.12 -3.35
C LEU A 98 9.00 9.84 -2.10
N ILE A 99 9.50 10.18 -0.91
CA ILE A 99 8.78 9.98 0.34
C ILE A 99 8.33 11.34 0.86
N ILE A 100 7.03 11.46 1.13
CA ILE A 100 6.38 12.65 1.67
C ILE A 100 5.75 12.29 3.00
N VAL A 101 6.16 12.96 4.05
CA VAL A 101 5.60 12.79 5.40
C VAL A 101 4.87 14.06 5.79
N ASP A 102 3.56 13.97 6.03
CA ASP A 102 2.70 15.11 6.38
C ASP A 102 2.86 16.33 5.46
N GLY A 103 3.04 16.08 4.15
CA GLY A 103 3.21 17.11 3.13
C GLY A 103 4.63 17.62 2.93
N MET A 104 5.61 17.13 3.68
CA MET A 104 7.02 17.48 3.56
C MET A 104 7.85 16.30 3.05
N GLU A 105 8.85 16.57 2.23
CA GLU A 105 9.83 15.56 1.82
C GLU A 105 10.69 15.15 3.02
N SER A 106 10.72 13.87 3.32
CA SER A 106 11.43 13.30 4.46
C SER A 106 11.83 11.85 4.17
N THR A 107 12.38 11.17 5.17
CA THR A 107 12.70 9.75 5.12
C THR A 107 11.75 8.99 6.03
N ILE A 108 11.42 7.76 5.67
CA ILE A 108 10.47 6.97 6.46
C ILE A 108 11.09 6.46 7.76
N GLU A 109 12.41 6.40 7.84
CA GLU A 109 13.14 6.01 9.05
C GLU A 109 12.93 6.99 10.21
N GLU A 110 12.58 8.25 9.90
CA GLU A 110 12.29 9.27 10.89
C GLU A 110 10.90 9.12 11.53
N VAL A 111 10.05 8.24 10.97
CA VAL A 111 8.68 8.05 11.43
C VAL A 111 8.54 6.75 12.21
N ASP A 112 8.02 6.83 13.43
CA ASP A 112 7.67 5.64 14.21
C ASP A 112 6.50 4.90 13.54
N PRO A 113 6.57 3.58 13.32
CA PRO A 113 5.46 2.80 12.76
C PRO A 113 4.15 2.97 13.53
N ASN A 114 4.23 3.20 14.84
CA ASN A 114 3.05 3.39 15.70
C ASN A 114 2.38 4.75 15.50
N ASP A 115 3.12 5.74 15.03
CA ASP A 115 2.59 7.09 14.76
C ASP A 115 1.97 7.20 13.36
N ILE A 116 2.10 6.19 12.51
CA ILE A 116 1.52 6.19 11.17
C ILE A 116 0.00 5.98 11.26
N GLU A 117 -0.76 6.90 10.64
CA GLU A 117 -2.21 6.78 10.44
C GLU A 117 -2.50 6.00 9.15
N SER A 118 -1.88 6.40 8.05
CA SER A 118 -2.03 5.75 6.76
C SER A 118 -0.83 6.00 5.85
N ILE A 119 -0.63 5.09 4.89
CA ILE A 119 0.36 5.24 3.83
C ILE A 119 -0.32 5.09 2.50
N SER A 120 -0.17 6.08 1.63
CA SER A 120 -0.68 6.07 0.26
C SER A 120 0.47 5.95 -0.73
N ILE A 121 0.40 4.96 -1.61
CA ILE A 121 1.41 4.70 -2.63
C ILE A 121 0.85 5.14 -3.96
N LEU A 122 1.42 6.20 -4.51
CA LEU A 122 1.06 6.79 -5.79
C LEU A 122 1.99 6.23 -6.86
N LYS A 123 1.40 5.66 -7.90
CA LYS A 123 2.13 5.01 -8.99
C LYS A 123 1.80 5.69 -10.30
N ASP A 124 2.76 5.71 -11.21
CA ASP A 124 2.54 6.19 -12.58
C ASP A 124 1.95 7.63 -12.62
N ALA A 125 0.81 7.79 -13.28
CA ALA A 125 0.18 9.10 -13.47
C ALA A 125 -0.21 9.80 -12.14
N SER A 126 -0.53 9.06 -11.06
CA SER A 126 -0.85 9.66 -9.77
C SER A 126 0.35 10.33 -9.10
N ALA A 127 1.56 9.87 -9.39
CA ALA A 127 2.78 10.47 -8.90
C ALA A 127 3.16 11.77 -9.63
N ALA A 128 2.61 12.00 -10.82
CA ALA A 128 2.95 13.17 -11.68
C ALA A 128 2.68 14.52 -11.02
N ILE A 129 1.76 14.60 -10.04
CA ILE A 129 1.50 15.82 -9.27
C ILE A 129 2.74 16.34 -8.51
N TYR A 130 3.68 15.44 -8.21
CA TYR A 130 4.95 15.77 -7.54
C TYR A 130 6.09 16.11 -8.51
N GLY A 131 5.79 16.17 -9.82
CA GLY A 131 6.75 16.55 -10.85
C GLY A 131 7.77 15.49 -11.21
N SER A 132 8.91 15.91 -11.76
CA SER A 132 9.93 15.02 -12.32
C SER A 132 10.63 14.12 -11.28
N ARG A 133 10.66 14.53 -10.03
CA ARG A 133 11.27 13.75 -8.94
C ARG A 133 10.45 12.52 -8.56
N ALA A 134 9.19 12.49 -8.94
CA ALA A 134 8.25 11.40 -8.67
C ALA A 134 8.24 10.32 -9.76
N GLY A 135 9.21 10.31 -10.65
CA GLY A 135 9.29 9.35 -11.77
C GLY A 135 9.28 7.89 -11.32
N ASN A 136 9.79 7.60 -10.13
CA ASN A 136 9.82 6.26 -9.52
C ASN A 136 8.63 5.99 -8.58
N GLY A 137 7.64 6.88 -8.58
CA GLY A 137 6.49 6.85 -7.70
C GLY A 137 6.68 7.70 -6.44
N VAL A 138 5.60 7.82 -5.67
CA VAL A 138 5.58 8.58 -4.41
C VAL A 138 4.95 7.74 -3.31
N VAL A 139 5.54 7.78 -2.14
CA VAL A 139 4.98 7.23 -0.90
C VAL A 139 4.59 8.39 -0.01
N VAL A 140 3.30 8.59 0.19
CA VAL A 140 2.74 9.62 1.07
C VAL A 140 2.42 8.97 2.40
N VAL A 141 3.07 9.43 3.44
CA VAL A 141 2.87 8.98 4.83
C VAL A 141 2.10 10.06 5.57
N LYS A 142 0.99 9.67 6.17
CA LYS A 142 0.22 10.52 7.06
C LYS A 142 0.39 10.03 8.48
N THR A 143 0.79 10.93 9.38
CA THR A 143 0.92 10.60 10.79
C THR A 143 -0.34 10.96 11.56
N LYS A 144 -0.56 10.31 12.71
CA LYS A 144 -1.68 10.58 13.62
C LYS A 144 -1.66 12.01 14.16
N ARG A 145 -0.51 12.70 14.07
CA ARG A 145 -0.28 14.07 14.55
C ARG A 145 -0.36 15.10 13.43
N GLY A 146 -0.24 14.68 12.18
CA GLY A 146 -0.26 15.54 10.99
C GLY A 146 -1.66 16.01 10.58
N LYS A 147 -2.47 16.47 11.53
CA LYS A 147 -3.82 17.01 11.30
C LYS A 147 -3.79 18.51 11.24
#